data_2239a9f8de32d1cfb3d7bc4fcb44fee2
#
_entry.id   2239a9f8de32d1cfb3d7bc4fcb44fee2
#
_cell.length_a   1.000
_cell.length_b   1.000
_cell.length_c   1.000
_cell.angle_alpha   90.00
_cell.angle_beta   90.00
_cell.angle_gamma   90.00
#
_symmetry.space_group_name_H-M   'P 1'
#
loop_
_entity.id
_entity.type
_entity.pdbx_description
1 polymer ?
#
loop_
_entity_poly.entity_id
_entity_poly.type
_entity_poly.pdbx_seq_one_letter_code
_entity_poly.pdbx_strand_id
1 'polypeptide(L)'
;MLVKMLQDSLAKEVSDVAQFRYHVITHYYKYGLCSTLEAFKLKKTTFHTWKRNYEQSGKRVSSLIPHQTRPLHVRKMKTDWQLVAFIKSMRKEHGNIGKNILKPFVDAYAKEVGVRTICETTIGKVIKRRGLTFEKKVYPQKQANKFKKLRTRKSPKVQRPGFIEMDSVVVYINYEKHLFMCVIDIYTKFALVVYVKDLLSNTAKKVFRQFQELTPTPIHTVQTDNGSEFMKSYHTYLEEQNIKHQFIYPRMPKINAYIERFNRTIQEEFILRNDEIYYDEKAFAKKLTKYLYWYNYQRPHASLKYMSPMSFIQTLRPKST
;
A
#
# COMPACT_ATOMS: atom_id res chain seq x y z
N MET A 1 -22.31 -36.51 -3.11
CA MET A 1 -21.07 -36.93 -3.80
C MET A 1 -19.89 -36.02 -3.46
N LEU A 2 -20.00 -34.70 -3.58
CA LEU A 2 -18.93 -33.73 -3.31
C LEU A 2 -18.40 -33.74 -1.86
N VAL A 3 -19.31 -33.83 -0.87
CA VAL A 3 -18.94 -33.85 0.57
C VAL A 3 -18.13 -35.10 0.91
N LYS A 4 -18.45 -36.24 0.31
CA LYS A 4 -17.71 -37.51 0.52
C LYS A 4 -16.33 -37.45 -0.13
N MET A 5 -16.20 -36.84 -1.34
CA MET A 5 -14.89 -36.62 -1.98
C MET A 5 -14.00 -35.64 -1.20
N LEU A 6 -14.58 -34.59 -0.59
CA LEU A 6 -13.85 -33.66 0.29
C LEU A 6 -13.43 -34.32 1.60
N GLN A 7 -14.29 -35.18 2.18
CA GLN A 7 -13.94 -35.96 3.38
C GLN A 7 -12.85 -37.00 3.09
N ASP A 8 -12.90 -37.65 1.93
CA ASP A 8 -11.89 -38.64 1.52
C ASP A 8 -10.56 -37.97 1.17
N SER A 9 -10.58 -36.75 0.58
CA SER A 9 -9.38 -35.95 0.33
C SER A 9 -8.71 -35.46 1.61
N LEU A 10 -9.50 -34.93 2.56
CA LEU A 10 -9.03 -34.53 3.89
C LEU A 10 -8.54 -35.71 4.73
N ALA A 11 -9.22 -36.87 4.65
CA ALA A 11 -8.77 -38.09 5.31
C ALA A 11 -7.45 -38.62 4.72
N LYS A 12 -7.19 -38.43 3.43
CA LYS A 12 -5.97 -38.85 2.76
C LYS A 12 -4.77 -37.97 3.15
N GLU A 13 -4.90 -36.65 3.18
CA GLU A 13 -3.86 -35.75 3.65
C GLU A 13 -3.53 -35.94 5.15
N VAL A 14 -4.56 -36.17 5.96
CA VAL A 14 -4.40 -36.46 7.38
C VAL A 14 -3.75 -37.84 7.59
N SER A 15 -3.97 -38.80 6.66
CA SER A 15 -3.35 -40.12 6.70
C SER A 15 -1.84 -40.05 6.46
N ASP A 16 -1.34 -39.19 5.57
CA ASP A 16 0.08 -39.13 5.21
C ASP A 16 0.98 -38.70 6.38
N VAL A 17 0.55 -37.69 7.15
CA VAL A 17 1.30 -37.25 8.35
C VAL A 17 1.28 -38.29 9.45
N ALA A 18 0.15 -38.95 9.67
CA ALA A 18 0.03 -40.00 10.67
C ALA A 18 0.84 -41.25 10.24
N GLN A 19 0.82 -41.61 8.96
CA GLN A 19 1.62 -42.71 8.43
C GLN A 19 3.10 -42.41 8.55
N PHE A 20 3.55 -41.20 8.21
CA PHE A 20 4.94 -40.79 8.44
C PHE A 20 5.38 -40.98 9.89
N ARG A 21 4.59 -40.46 10.86
CA ARG A 21 4.88 -40.61 12.27
C ARG A 21 4.87 -42.07 12.74
N TYR A 22 3.96 -42.86 12.20
CA TYR A 22 3.94 -44.31 12.43
C TYR A 22 5.16 -44.99 11.90
N HIS A 23 5.61 -44.62 10.68
CA HIS A 23 6.86 -45.16 10.08
C HIS A 23 8.08 -44.83 10.95
N VAL A 24 8.18 -43.65 11.49
CA VAL A 24 9.23 -43.24 12.43
C VAL A 24 9.20 -44.14 13.69
N ILE A 25 8.01 -44.41 14.25
CA ILE A 25 7.88 -45.25 15.43
C ILE A 25 8.23 -46.72 15.14
N THR A 26 7.83 -47.27 13.99
CA THR A 26 8.19 -48.61 13.55
C THR A 26 9.70 -48.74 13.32
N HIS A 27 10.33 -47.72 12.75
CA HIS A 27 11.78 -47.69 12.58
C HIS A 27 12.49 -47.73 13.92
N TYR A 28 11.98 -47.01 14.94
CA TYR A 28 12.53 -47.05 16.29
C TYR A 28 12.46 -48.45 16.91
N TYR A 29 11.35 -49.15 16.76
CA TYR A 29 11.24 -50.53 17.30
C TYR A 29 12.21 -51.51 16.63
N LYS A 30 12.65 -51.24 15.40
CA LYS A 30 13.56 -52.06 14.66
C LYS A 30 15.06 -51.72 14.86
N TYR A 31 15.37 -50.43 14.90
CA TYR A 31 16.74 -49.92 14.83
C TYR A 31 17.18 -49.06 16.04
N GLY A 32 16.31 -48.83 17.00
CA GLY A 32 16.61 -48.08 18.23
C GLY A 32 16.54 -46.55 18.04
N LEU A 33 16.77 -45.85 19.16
CA LEU A 33 16.53 -44.40 19.25
C LEU A 33 17.55 -43.58 18.42
N CYS A 34 18.83 -43.85 18.57
CA CYS A 34 19.88 -43.06 17.93
C CYS A 34 19.75 -43.09 16.42
N SER A 35 19.63 -44.31 15.84
CA SER A 35 19.45 -44.49 14.40
C SER A 35 18.17 -43.78 13.88
N THR A 36 17.08 -43.81 14.64
CA THR A 36 15.82 -43.17 14.24
C THR A 36 15.93 -41.64 14.24
N LEU A 37 16.54 -41.06 15.27
CA LEU A 37 16.70 -39.61 15.36
C LEU A 37 17.60 -39.05 14.24
N GLU A 38 18.64 -39.83 13.89
CA GLU A 38 19.56 -39.48 12.83
C GLU A 38 18.94 -39.63 11.44
N ALA A 39 18.29 -40.77 11.16
CA ALA A 39 17.64 -41.05 9.89
C ALA A 39 16.53 -40.03 9.53
N PHE A 40 15.71 -39.65 10.50
CA PHE A 40 14.59 -38.74 10.30
C PHE A 40 14.87 -37.29 10.73
N LYS A 41 16.08 -36.99 11.19
CA LYS A 41 16.50 -35.63 11.67
C LYS A 41 15.53 -35.01 12.69
N LEU A 42 15.05 -35.84 13.62
CA LEU A 42 14.04 -35.44 14.60
C LEU A 42 14.67 -35.09 15.96
N LYS A 43 14.04 -34.13 16.66
CA LYS A 43 14.38 -33.88 18.07
C LYS A 43 13.85 -35.00 18.95
N LYS A 44 14.65 -35.42 19.92
CA LYS A 44 14.30 -36.46 20.90
C LYS A 44 12.94 -36.21 21.58
N THR A 45 12.65 -34.97 21.97
CA THR A 45 11.37 -34.56 22.56
C THR A 45 10.17 -34.79 21.68
N THR A 46 10.28 -34.48 20.37
CA THR A 46 9.22 -34.69 19.38
C THR A 46 8.92 -36.16 19.20
N PHE A 47 9.97 -36.96 19.07
CA PHE A 47 9.85 -38.40 18.96
C PHE A 47 9.13 -39.02 20.18
N HIS A 48 9.60 -38.70 21.40
CA HIS A 48 8.98 -39.23 22.65
C HIS A 48 7.52 -38.81 22.80
N THR A 49 7.15 -37.61 22.33
CA THR A 49 5.74 -37.16 22.32
C THR A 49 4.90 -38.06 21.41
N TRP A 50 5.37 -38.32 20.19
CA TRP A 50 4.64 -39.20 19.26
C TRP A 50 4.54 -40.63 19.77
N LYS A 51 5.65 -41.17 20.29
CA LYS A 51 5.71 -42.54 20.89
C LYS A 51 4.72 -42.65 22.02
N ARG A 52 4.75 -41.73 22.99
CA ARG A 52 3.84 -41.72 24.15
C ARG A 52 2.37 -41.69 23.69
N ASN A 53 2.01 -40.80 22.76
CA ASN A 53 0.63 -40.71 22.27
C ASN A 53 0.18 -42.02 21.60
N TYR A 54 1.09 -42.66 20.88
CA TYR A 54 0.83 -43.92 20.22
C TYR A 54 0.61 -45.06 21.24
N GLU A 55 1.49 -45.18 22.21
CA GLU A 55 1.43 -46.23 23.26
C GLU A 55 0.19 -46.01 24.17
N GLN A 56 -0.07 -44.79 24.62
CA GLN A 56 -1.24 -44.50 25.44
C GLN A 56 -2.58 -44.72 24.76
N SER A 57 -2.63 -44.59 23.45
CA SER A 57 -3.85 -44.85 22.66
C SER A 57 -4.13 -46.33 22.41
N GLY A 58 -3.34 -47.24 22.91
CA GLY A 58 -3.40 -48.68 22.57
C GLY A 58 -2.88 -48.94 21.14
N LYS A 59 -1.84 -48.24 20.72
CA LYS A 59 -1.16 -48.38 19.44
C LYS A 59 -2.04 -48.08 18.22
N ARG A 60 -2.91 -47.05 18.35
CA ARG A 60 -3.77 -46.60 17.25
C ARG A 60 -3.07 -45.52 16.40
N VAL A 61 -2.96 -45.74 15.10
CA VAL A 61 -2.36 -44.78 14.16
C VAL A 61 -3.08 -43.43 14.15
N SER A 62 -4.40 -43.41 14.39
CA SER A 62 -5.19 -42.19 14.51
C SER A 62 -4.73 -41.21 15.61
N SER A 63 -4.05 -41.72 16.65
CA SER A 63 -3.49 -40.89 17.71
C SER A 63 -2.27 -40.05 17.27
N LEU A 64 -1.71 -40.37 16.11
CA LEU A 64 -0.58 -39.67 15.50
C LEU A 64 -1.01 -38.51 14.60
N ILE A 65 -2.32 -38.31 14.42
CA ILE A 65 -2.85 -37.16 13.70
C ILE A 65 -2.54 -35.89 14.52
N PRO A 66 -1.97 -34.83 13.89
CA PRO A 66 -1.70 -33.58 14.61
C PRO A 66 -2.99 -32.96 15.14
N HIS A 67 -3.04 -32.66 16.42
CA HIS A 67 -4.15 -31.90 16.99
C HIS A 67 -4.12 -30.45 16.48
N GLN A 68 -5.30 -29.92 16.20
CA GLN A 68 -5.44 -28.52 15.82
C GLN A 68 -5.08 -27.63 17.03
N THR A 69 -4.05 -26.78 16.88
CA THR A 69 -3.58 -25.87 17.93
C THR A 69 -4.39 -24.58 18.02
N ARG A 70 -5.37 -24.40 17.15
CA ARG A 70 -6.24 -23.22 17.16
C ARG A 70 -7.13 -23.22 18.41
N PRO A 71 -7.20 -22.09 19.16
CA PRO A 71 -8.09 -21.99 20.31
C PRO A 71 -9.54 -22.30 19.93
N LEU A 72 -10.24 -23.14 20.71
CA LEU A 72 -11.66 -23.47 20.52
C LEU A 72 -12.54 -22.20 20.64
N HIS A 73 -12.15 -21.28 21.51
CA HIS A 73 -12.85 -20.02 21.72
C HIS A 73 -12.02 -18.85 21.22
N VAL A 74 -12.35 -18.33 20.03
CA VAL A 74 -11.73 -17.13 19.48
C VAL A 74 -12.54 -15.91 19.95
N ARG A 75 -11.88 -14.95 20.62
CA ARG A 75 -12.53 -13.68 21.00
C ARG A 75 -13.15 -13.01 19.76
N LYS A 76 -14.46 -12.80 19.82
CA LYS A 76 -15.18 -12.01 18.79
C LYS A 76 -14.85 -10.53 18.98
N MET A 77 -14.69 -9.81 17.89
CA MET A 77 -14.44 -8.36 17.91
C MET A 77 -15.76 -7.63 18.21
N LYS A 78 -15.79 -6.90 19.32
CA LYS A 78 -16.91 -6.05 19.71
C LYS A 78 -16.74 -4.65 19.11
N THR A 79 -16.87 -4.54 17.79
CA THR A 79 -16.83 -3.24 17.08
C THR A 79 -18.24 -2.97 16.56
N ASP A 80 -18.72 -1.75 16.75
CA ASP A 80 -20.03 -1.35 16.27
C ASP A 80 -20.17 -1.62 14.76
N TRP A 81 -21.32 -2.15 14.35
CA TRP A 81 -21.55 -2.54 12.96
C TRP A 81 -21.58 -1.33 12.02
N GLN A 82 -22.04 -0.15 12.50
CA GLN A 82 -22.10 1.08 11.73
C GLN A 82 -20.68 1.55 11.36
N LEU A 83 -19.74 1.50 12.30
CA LEU A 83 -18.34 1.81 12.05
C LEU A 83 -17.70 0.80 11.07
N VAL A 84 -18.07 -0.48 11.17
CA VAL A 84 -17.60 -1.51 10.21
C VAL A 84 -18.12 -1.24 8.81
N ALA A 85 -19.41 -0.85 8.68
CA ALA A 85 -20.03 -0.51 7.40
C ALA A 85 -19.38 0.75 6.80
N PHE A 86 -19.15 1.78 7.62
CA PHE A 86 -18.48 3.01 7.20
C PHE A 86 -17.04 2.75 6.71
N ILE A 87 -16.24 1.98 7.45
CA ILE A 87 -14.90 1.58 7.02
C ILE A 87 -14.94 0.82 5.69
N LYS A 88 -15.95 -0.03 5.51
CA LYS A 88 -16.14 -0.78 4.26
C LYS A 88 -16.47 0.14 3.09
N SER A 89 -17.36 1.13 3.25
CA SER A 89 -17.71 2.09 2.20
C SER A 89 -16.51 2.95 1.81
N MET A 90 -15.81 3.52 2.79
CA MET A 90 -14.60 4.32 2.55
C MET A 90 -13.52 3.54 1.80
N ARG A 91 -13.34 2.25 2.14
CA ARG A 91 -12.36 1.39 1.45
C ARG A 91 -12.82 1.01 0.04
N LYS A 92 -14.12 0.89 -0.21
CA LYS A 92 -14.65 0.68 -1.56
C LYS A 92 -14.46 1.92 -2.45
N GLU A 93 -14.69 3.09 -1.91
CA GLU A 93 -14.59 4.36 -2.62
C GLU A 93 -13.14 4.77 -2.89
N HIS A 94 -12.32 4.77 -1.85
CA HIS A 94 -10.94 5.30 -1.90
C HIS A 94 -9.84 4.23 -1.91
N GLY A 95 -10.17 2.97 -2.08
CA GLY A 95 -9.21 1.88 -2.20
C GLY A 95 -8.50 1.46 -0.93
N ASN A 96 -7.23 1.12 -1.08
CA ASN A 96 -6.41 0.60 0.00
C ASN A 96 -5.87 1.69 0.95
N ILE A 97 -6.69 2.73 1.25
CA ILE A 97 -6.30 3.76 2.22
C ILE A 97 -5.97 3.12 3.58
N GLY A 98 -4.90 3.61 4.21
CA GLY A 98 -4.38 3.05 5.46
C GLY A 98 -5.24 3.37 6.67
N LYS A 99 -5.09 2.55 7.72
CA LYS A 99 -5.83 2.71 9.00
C LYS A 99 -5.65 4.10 9.62
N ASN A 100 -4.47 4.70 9.50
CA ASN A 100 -4.16 6.01 10.07
C ASN A 100 -4.89 7.15 9.32
N ILE A 101 -5.04 7.00 8.00
CA ILE A 101 -5.79 7.95 7.17
C ILE A 101 -7.31 7.81 7.42
N LEU A 102 -7.78 6.57 7.66
CA LEU A 102 -9.18 6.32 8.00
C LEU A 102 -9.58 6.86 9.37
N LYS A 103 -8.64 6.93 10.32
CA LYS A 103 -8.95 7.26 11.72
C LYS A 103 -9.72 8.58 11.90
N PRO A 104 -9.30 9.74 11.33
CA PRO A 104 -10.05 10.98 11.43
C PRO A 104 -11.49 10.89 10.89
N PHE A 105 -11.69 10.20 9.77
CA PHE A 105 -13.03 10.01 9.20
C PHE A 105 -13.91 9.14 10.08
N VAL A 106 -13.34 8.06 10.64
CA VAL A 106 -14.05 7.18 11.57
C VAL A 106 -14.43 7.92 12.86
N ASP A 107 -13.57 8.83 13.35
CA ASP A 107 -13.88 9.64 14.52
C ASP A 107 -15.01 10.64 14.27
N ALA A 108 -14.98 11.32 13.14
CA ALA A 108 -16.05 12.23 12.73
C ALA A 108 -17.39 11.50 12.62
N TYR A 109 -17.41 10.38 11.91
CA TYR A 109 -18.61 9.54 11.75
C TYR A 109 -19.12 8.95 13.09
N ALA A 110 -18.20 8.49 13.95
CA ALA A 110 -18.57 7.96 15.28
C ALA A 110 -19.27 9.03 16.13
N LYS A 111 -18.80 10.29 16.06
CA LYS A 111 -19.41 11.44 16.74
C LYS A 111 -20.80 11.77 16.18
N GLU A 112 -20.95 11.71 14.86
CA GLU A 112 -22.22 11.95 14.17
C GLU A 112 -23.30 10.93 14.56
N VAL A 113 -22.93 9.65 14.61
CA VAL A 113 -23.86 8.53 14.90
C VAL A 113 -24.00 8.28 16.41
N GLY A 114 -23.24 8.96 17.25
CA GLY A 114 -23.30 8.81 18.72
C GLY A 114 -22.70 7.50 19.25
N VAL A 115 -21.79 6.85 18.49
CA VAL A 115 -21.11 5.62 18.91
C VAL A 115 -19.69 5.88 19.38
N ARG A 116 -19.17 4.96 20.23
CA ARG A 116 -17.80 5.07 20.72
C ARG A 116 -16.80 4.88 19.59
N THR A 117 -15.89 5.83 19.42
CA THR A 117 -14.79 5.72 18.45
C THR A 117 -13.85 4.53 18.74
N ILE A 118 -13.10 4.11 17.72
CA ILE A 118 -12.17 2.98 17.78
C ILE A 118 -10.75 3.41 17.40
N CYS A 119 -9.74 2.78 18.02
CA CYS A 119 -8.35 3.09 17.74
C CYS A 119 -7.89 2.54 16.37
N GLU A 120 -6.81 3.09 15.83
CA GLU A 120 -6.21 2.70 14.54
C GLU A 120 -5.91 1.21 14.45
N THR A 121 -5.45 0.59 15.56
CA THR A 121 -5.20 -0.86 15.60
C THR A 121 -6.47 -1.67 15.40
N THR A 122 -7.62 -1.19 15.92
CA THR A 122 -8.92 -1.82 15.73
C THR A 122 -9.41 -1.66 14.29
N ILE A 123 -9.24 -0.47 13.70
CA ILE A 123 -9.51 -0.24 12.26
C ILE A 123 -8.71 -1.24 11.40
N GLY A 124 -7.42 -1.41 11.69
CA GLY A 124 -6.57 -2.39 10.99
C GLY A 124 -7.07 -3.84 11.16
N LYS A 125 -7.57 -4.21 12.35
CA LYS A 125 -8.17 -5.53 12.59
C LYS A 125 -9.48 -5.70 11.82
N VAL A 126 -10.32 -4.66 11.72
CA VAL A 126 -11.55 -4.67 10.88
C VAL A 126 -11.19 -4.93 9.43
N ILE A 127 -10.24 -4.16 8.87
CA ILE A 127 -9.78 -4.30 7.50
C ILE A 127 -9.33 -5.74 7.23
N LYS A 128 -8.46 -6.30 8.07
CA LYS A 128 -7.93 -7.65 7.90
C LYS A 128 -9.01 -8.73 8.04
N ARG A 129 -9.87 -8.66 9.08
CA ARG A 129 -10.88 -9.68 9.36
C ARG A 129 -12.03 -9.68 8.35
N ARG A 130 -12.33 -8.55 7.73
CA ARG A 130 -13.37 -8.40 6.71
C ARG A 130 -12.85 -8.53 5.29
N GLY A 131 -11.56 -8.84 5.09
CA GLY A 131 -10.97 -8.99 3.77
C GLY A 131 -11.05 -7.70 2.93
N LEU A 132 -11.00 -6.52 3.57
CA LEU A 132 -11.12 -5.23 2.89
C LEU A 132 -9.79 -4.77 2.26
N THR A 133 -8.93 -5.70 1.91
CA THR A 133 -7.70 -5.45 1.13
C THR A 133 -8.02 -5.82 -0.31
N PHE A 134 -8.04 -4.83 -1.18
CA PHE A 134 -8.24 -5.05 -2.61
C PHE A 134 -6.91 -5.47 -3.21
N GLU A 135 -6.93 -6.47 -4.06
CA GLU A 135 -5.74 -6.92 -4.77
C GLU A 135 -5.21 -5.79 -5.65
N LYS A 136 -3.92 -5.55 -5.56
CA LYS A 136 -3.23 -4.74 -6.56
C LYS A 136 -3.23 -5.58 -7.84
N LYS A 137 -3.79 -5.07 -8.93
CA LYS A 137 -3.55 -5.65 -10.25
C LYS A 137 -2.03 -5.57 -10.47
N VAL A 138 -1.32 -6.67 -10.21
CA VAL A 138 0.12 -6.75 -10.44
C VAL A 138 0.32 -6.99 -11.92
N TYR A 139 0.51 -5.90 -12.65
CA TYR A 139 1.00 -6.01 -14.02
C TYR A 139 2.48 -6.43 -13.96
N PRO A 140 2.92 -7.40 -14.76
CA PRO A 140 4.30 -7.86 -14.74
C PRO A 140 5.22 -6.70 -15.12
N GLN A 141 5.79 -6.04 -14.13
CA GLN A 141 6.88 -5.12 -14.34
C GLN A 141 8.11 -5.95 -14.72
N LYS A 142 8.79 -5.56 -15.83
CA LYS A 142 10.14 -6.07 -16.12
C LYS A 142 10.96 -5.94 -14.83
N GLN A 143 11.52 -7.05 -14.35
CA GLN A 143 12.37 -7.07 -13.16
C GLN A 143 13.49 -6.04 -13.33
N ALA A 144 13.35 -4.90 -12.67
CA ALA A 144 14.46 -3.98 -12.54
C ALA A 144 15.50 -4.65 -11.64
N ASN A 145 16.70 -4.82 -12.14
CA ASN A 145 17.83 -5.38 -11.39
C ASN A 145 17.92 -4.74 -10.02
N LYS A 146 17.82 -5.52 -8.95
CA LYS A 146 17.98 -5.07 -7.56
C LYS A 146 19.45 -4.71 -7.32
N PHE A 147 19.84 -3.47 -7.65
CA PHE A 147 21.10 -2.93 -7.17
C PHE A 147 21.02 -2.59 -5.68
N LYS A 148 22.03 -3.01 -4.89
CA LYS A 148 22.22 -2.65 -3.49
C LYS A 148 22.35 -1.12 -3.38
N LYS A 149 21.33 -0.45 -2.81
CA LYS A 149 21.32 1.03 -2.67
C LYS A 149 22.26 1.46 -1.55
N LEU A 150 23.34 2.15 -1.87
CA LEU A 150 24.16 2.91 -0.91
C LEU A 150 23.36 4.13 -0.40
N ARG A 151 23.15 4.22 0.93
CA ARG A 151 22.30 5.23 1.59
C ARG A 151 23.11 6.48 1.94
N THR A 152 23.23 7.44 1.03
CA THR A 152 23.90 8.72 1.37
C THR A 152 23.32 9.91 0.62
N ARG A 153 22.29 10.56 1.09
CA ARG A 153 21.98 12.00 1.08
C ARG A 153 20.50 12.19 1.46
N LYS A 154 20.22 13.19 2.27
CA LYS A 154 18.89 13.50 2.81
C LYS A 154 18.10 14.32 1.77
N SER A 155 16.79 14.08 1.66
CA SER A 155 15.86 14.95 0.93
C SER A 155 15.94 16.40 1.44
N PRO A 156 15.66 17.40 0.59
CA PRO A 156 15.69 18.79 0.99
C PRO A 156 14.76 19.04 2.21
N LYS A 157 15.28 19.71 3.23
CA LYS A 157 14.49 20.16 4.37
C LYS A 157 13.87 21.51 4.00
N VAL A 158 12.58 21.51 3.72
CA VAL A 158 11.83 22.71 3.34
C VAL A 158 11.08 23.23 4.56
N GLN A 159 11.18 24.55 4.79
CA GLN A 159 10.55 25.23 5.96
C GLN A 159 9.35 26.11 5.58
N ARG A 160 9.09 26.28 4.28
CA ARG A 160 7.97 27.12 3.77
C ARG A 160 7.42 26.55 2.47
N PRO A 161 6.17 26.91 2.09
CA PRO A 161 5.59 26.53 0.79
C PRO A 161 6.39 27.03 -0.42
N GLY A 162 6.16 26.42 -1.57
CA GLY A 162 6.68 26.86 -2.86
C GLY A 162 7.93 26.12 -3.33
N PHE A 163 8.34 25.05 -2.67
CA PHE A 163 9.32 24.10 -3.21
C PHE A 163 8.55 22.92 -3.83
N ILE A 164 8.63 22.83 -5.16
CA ILE A 164 7.86 21.87 -5.95
C ILE A 164 8.77 20.75 -6.43
N GLU A 165 8.30 19.52 -6.32
CA GLU A 165 8.85 18.38 -7.07
C GLU A 165 7.90 18.04 -8.22
N MET A 166 8.47 17.80 -9.42
CA MET A 166 7.72 17.38 -10.60
C MET A 166 8.41 16.18 -11.24
N ASP A 167 7.59 15.22 -11.67
CA ASP A 167 8.07 13.96 -12.23
C ASP A 167 7.05 13.39 -13.24
N SER A 168 7.53 12.55 -14.16
CA SER A 168 6.68 11.82 -15.08
C SER A 168 6.53 10.37 -14.64
N VAL A 169 5.32 9.83 -14.72
CA VAL A 169 5.01 8.46 -14.37
C VAL A 169 4.49 7.72 -15.59
N VAL A 170 5.11 6.57 -15.85
CA VAL A 170 4.68 5.64 -16.89
C VAL A 170 4.05 4.43 -16.22
N VAL A 171 2.78 4.18 -16.50
CA VAL A 171 2.06 3.01 -16.03
C VAL A 171 1.68 2.13 -17.23
N TYR A 172 2.00 0.85 -17.13
CA TYR A 172 1.56 -0.12 -18.12
C TYR A 172 0.32 -0.83 -17.58
N ILE A 173 -0.78 -0.72 -18.32
CA ILE A 173 -2.05 -1.35 -17.99
C ILE A 173 -2.49 -2.13 -19.23
N ASN A 174 -2.75 -3.44 -19.11
CA ASN A 174 -3.06 -4.34 -20.24
C ASN A 174 -2.13 -4.16 -21.46
N TYR A 175 -0.82 -4.04 -21.22
CA TYR A 175 0.23 -3.82 -22.22
C TYR A 175 0.21 -2.45 -22.91
N GLU A 176 -0.74 -1.57 -22.59
CA GLU A 176 -0.78 -0.19 -23.08
C GLU A 176 -0.03 0.75 -22.13
N LYS A 177 0.65 1.73 -22.73
CA LYS A 177 1.46 2.71 -22.02
C LYS A 177 0.63 3.95 -21.71
N HIS A 178 0.43 4.23 -20.44
CA HIS A 178 -0.25 5.44 -19.96
C HIS A 178 0.73 6.38 -19.30
N LEU A 179 0.66 7.66 -19.65
CA LEU A 179 1.61 8.69 -19.25
C LEU A 179 0.93 9.69 -18.31
N PHE A 180 1.59 9.99 -17.22
CA PHE A 180 1.11 10.97 -16.24
C PHE A 180 2.24 11.95 -15.90
N MET A 181 1.89 13.21 -15.71
CA MET A 181 2.77 14.19 -15.08
C MET A 181 2.25 14.52 -13.71
N CYS A 182 3.11 14.40 -12.72
CA CYS A 182 2.81 14.58 -11.30
C CYS A 182 3.59 15.80 -10.77
N VAL A 183 2.91 16.63 -10.02
CA VAL A 183 3.48 17.85 -9.41
C VAL A 183 3.04 17.89 -7.94
N ILE A 184 3.96 18.18 -7.03
CA ILE A 184 3.65 18.31 -5.61
C ILE A 184 4.47 19.42 -4.94
N ASP A 185 3.84 20.23 -4.12
CA ASP A 185 4.54 21.06 -3.14
C ASP A 185 4.95 20.18 -1.95
N ILE A 186 6.25 20.07 -1.72
CA ILE A 186 6.76 19.15 -0.70
C ILE A 186 6.52 19.61 0.73
N TYR A 187 6.18 20.89 0.94
CA TYR A 187 5.82 21.41 2.25
C TYR A 187 4.33 21.23 2.56
N THR A 188 3.47 21.73 1.67
CA THR A 188 2.02 21.70 1.86
C THR A 188 1.36 20.40 1.44
N LYS A 189 2.04 19.56 0.64
CA LYS A 189 1.52 18.35 0.01
C LYS A 189 0.41 18.62 -1.02
N PHE A 190 0.16 19.88 -1.39
CA PHE A 190 -0.75 20.22 -2.48
C PHE A 190 -0.22 19.64 -3.79
N ALA A 191 -1.06 18.94 -4.54
CA ALA A 191 -0.60 18.16 -5.67
C ALA A 191 -1.55 18.22 -6.87
N LEU A 192 -0.98 18.03 -8.06
CA LEU A 192 -1.68 17.88 -9.33
C LEU A 192 -1.15 16.66 -10.07
N VAL A 193 -2.04 15.93 -10.72
CA VAL A 193 -1.70 14.86 -11.66
C VAL A 193 -2.49 15.10 -12.93
N VAL A 194 -1.82 15.02 -14.07
CA VAL A 194 -2.44 15.14 -15.39
C VAL A 194 -2.11 13.92 -16.23
N TYR A 195 -3.14 13.29 -16.79
CA TYR A 195 -2.97 12.28 -17.81
C TYR A 195 -2.57 12.97 -19.12
N VAL A 196 -1.46 12.58 -19.72
CA VAL A 196 -0.87 13.24 -20.88
C VAL A 196 -0.63 12.24 -22.02
N LYS A 197 -0.65 12.74 -23.24
CA LYS A 197 -0.41 11.90 -24.44
C LYS A 197 1.08 11.75 -24.77
N ASP A 198 1.90 12.68 -24.29
CA ASP A 198 3.34 12.71 -24.54
C ASP A 198 4.10 13.28 -23.33
N LEU A 199 5.41 13.06 -23.32
CA LEU A 199 6.35 13.63 -22.36
C LEU A 199 7.26 14.66 -23.05
N LEU A 200 6.63 15.63 -23.73
CA LEU A 200 7.35 16.73 -24.35
C LEU A 200 7.51 17.91 -23.37
N SER A 201 8.53 18.71 -23.61
CA SER A 201 8.84 19.89 -22.77
C SER A 201 7.68 20.92 -22.77
N ASN A 202 6.95 21.05 -23.87
CA ASN A 202 5.76 21.89 -23.93
C ASN A 202 4.60 21.34 -23.10
N THR A 203 4.47 20.02 -23.02
CA THR A 203 3.45 19.35 -22.19
C THR A 203 3.78 19.56 -20.72
N ALA A 204 5.04 19.40 -20.31
CA ALA A 204 5.49 19.69 -18.95
C ALA A 204 5.23 21.16 -18.56
N LYS A 205 5.52 22.11 -19.47
CA LYS A 205 5.21 23.54 -19.30
C LYS A 205 3.71 23.78 -19.08
N LYS A 206 2.84 23.16 -19.88
CA LYS A 206 1.38 23.30 -19.75
C LYS A 206 0.88 22.77 -18.39
N VAL A 207 1.33 21.59 -17.99
CA VAL A 207 0.95 20.98 -16.69
C VAL A 207 1.44 21.84 -15.53
N PHE A 208 2.64 22.37 -15.61
CA PHE A 208 3.16 23.23 -14.54
C PHE A 208 2.39 24.55 -14.44
N ARG A 209 1.99 25.15 -15.57
CA ARG A 209 1.12 26.35 -15.56
C ARG A 209 -0.23 26.06 -14.90
N GLN A 210 -0.86 24.93 -15.19
CA GLN A 210 -2.09 24.53 -14.50
C GLN A 210 -1.88 24.41 -12.98
N PHE A 211 -0.74 23.84 -12.57
CA PHE A 211 -0.41 23.78 -11.14
C PHE A 211 -0.24 25.17 -10.52
N GLN A 212 0.44 26.10 -11.21
CA GLN A 212 0.60 27.48 -10.74
C GLN A 212 -0.75 28.22 -10.57
N GLU A 213 -1.72 27.98 -11.45
CA GLU A 213 -3.06 28.55 -11.39
C GLU A 213 -3.89 27.99 -10.23
N LEU A 214 -3.65 26.72 -9.86
CA LEU A 214 -4.40 26.02 -8.81
C LEU A 214 -3.79 26.18 -7.42
N THR A 215 -2.47 26.32 -7.31
CA THR A 215 -1.81 26.44 -6.01
C THR A 215 -2.01 27.82 -5.40
N PRO A 216 -2.46 27.92 -4.13
CA PRO A 216 -2.64 29.20 -3.46
C PRO A 216 -1.34 29.79 -2.87
N THR A 217 -0.20 29.13 -3.08
CA THR A 217 1.09 29.51 -2.52
C THR A 217 2.10 29.89 -3.61
N PRO A 218 2.93 30.93 -3.38
CA PRO A 218 3.92 31.34 -4.36
C PRO A 218 4.99 30.25 -4.53
N ILE A 219 5.39 30.00 -5.78
CA ILE A 219 6.42 29.02 -6.13
C ILE A 219 7.78 29.71 -6.28
N HIS A 220 8.82 29.19 -5.65
CA HIS A 220 10.18 29.74 -5.73
C HIS A 220 11.21 28.75 -6.27
N THR A 221 10.96 27.46 -6.18
CA THR A 221 11.92 26.42 -6.64
C THR A 221 11.15 25.23 -7.19
N VAL A 222 11.61 24.72 -8.31
CA VAL A 222 11.15 23.45 -8.89
C VAL A 222 12.31 22.49 -8.97
N GLN A 223 12.13 21.28 -8.47
CA GLN A 223 13.08 20.19 -8.57
C GLN A 223 12.54 19.13 -9.51
N THR A 224 13.37 18.71 -10.47
CA THR A 224 13.06 17.61 -11.41
C THR A 224 14.24 16.67 -11.52
N ASP A 225 14.02 15.52 -12.13
CA ASP A 225 15.11 14.71 -12.63
C ASP A 225 15.73 15.33 -13.92
N ASN A 226 16.63 14.58 -14.60
CA ASN A 226 17.26 15.04 -15.83
C ASN A 226 16.49 14.59 -17.09
N GLY A 227 15.18 14.37 -17.00
CA GLY A 227 14.33 13.99 -18.12
C GLY A 227 14.30 15.06 -19.22
N SER A 228 14.21 14.63 -20.47
CA SER A 228 14.19 15.55 -21.63
C SER A 228 12.96 16.47 -21.62
N GLU A 229 11.88 16.03 -20.97
CA GLU A 229 10.62 16.76 -20.78
C GLU A 229 10.81 18.02 -19.91
N PHE A 230 11.83 18.03 -19.03
CA PHE A 230 12.11 19.15 -18.13
C PHE A 230 13.17 20.11 -18.67
N MET A 231 13.62 19.92 -19.91
CA MET A 231 14.59 20.78 -20.61
C MET A 231 13.88 21.79 -21.51
N LYS A 232 14.66 22.52 -22.29
CA LYS A 232 14.19 23.44 -23.36
C LYS A 232 13.08 24.38 -22.89
N SER A 233 11.92 24.34 -23.53
CA SER A 233 10.79 25.27 -23.29
C SER A 233 10.25 25.26 -21.86
N TYR A 234 10.35 24.13 -21.15
CA TYR A 234 9.98 24.08 -19.74
C TYR A 234 11.00 24.84 -18.86
N HIS A 235 12.29 24.56 -19.07
CA HIS A 235 13.36 25.25 -18.33
C HIS A 235 13.35 26.76 -18.59
N THR A 236 13.27 27.18 -19.85
CA THR A 236 13.17 28.60 -20.25
C THR A 236 11.96 29.27 -19.57
N TYR A 237 10.82 28.61 -19.56
CA TYR A 237 9.63 29.13 -18.88
C TYR A 237 9.85 29.37 -17.38
N LEU A 238 10.53 28.47 -16.68
CA LEU A 238 10.84 28.67 -15.25
C LEU A 238 11.77 29.85 -15.03
N GLU A 239 12.75 30.04 -15.92
CA GLU A 239 13.66 31.20 -15.88
C GLU A 239 12.90 32.52 -16.11
N GLU A 240 12.01 32.58 -17.10
CA GLU A 240 11.15 33.72 -17.36
C GLU A 240 10.25 34.10 -16.17
N GLN A 241 9.85 33.11 -15.39
CA GLN A 241 9.04 33.31 -14.17
C GLN A 241 9.89 33.57 -12.92
N ASN A 242 11.21 33.68 -13.03
CA ASN A 242 12.15 33.80 -11.90
C ASN A 242 12.02 32.64 -10.89
N ILE A 243 11.66 31.44 -11.36
CA ILE A 243 11.58 30.24 -10.54
C ILE A 243 12.87 29.45 -10.70
N LYS A 244 13.52 29.14 -9.59
CA LYS A 244 14.76 28.37 -9.59
C LYS A 244 14.48 26.93 -10.06
N HIS A 245 15.10 26.51 -11.18
CA HIS A 245 15.05 25.11 -11.62
C HIS A 245 16.26 24.35 -11.06
N GLN A 246 15.99 23.34 -10.26
CA GLN A 246 17.00 22.49 -9.63
C GLN A 246 16.91 21.07 -10.18
N PHE A 247 18.00 20.56 -10.73
CA PHE A 247 18.11 19.19 -11.23
C PHE A 247 18.70 18.27 -10.16
N ILE A 248 18.16 17.06 -10.02
CA ILE A 248 18.79 16.05 -9.18
C ILE A 248 20.03 15.45 -9.86
N TYR A 249 20.99 15.00 -9.07
CA TYR A 249 22.12 14.28 -9.60
C TYR A 249 21.70 12.93 -10.18
N PRO A 250 22.27 12.51 -11.34
CA PRO A 250 22.02 11.19 -11.88
C PRO A 250 22.28 10.08 -10.85
N ARG A 251 21.43 9.08 -10.78
CA ARG A 251 21.52 7.92 -9.87
C ARG A 251 21.32 8.23 -8.38
N MET A 252 20.63 9.32 -8.04
CA MET A 252 20.27 9.66 -6.65
C MET A 252 18.76 9.76 -6.43
N PRO A 253 17.99 8.66 -6.52
CA PRO A 253 16.52 8.68 -6.43
C PRO A 253 15.99 9.24 -5.10
N LYS A 254 16.74 9.16 -4.02
CA LYS A 254 16.32 9.66 -2.70
C LYS A 254 16.09 11.16 -2.62
N ILE A 255 16.60 11.95 -3.57
CA ILE A 255 16.42 13.39 -3.57
C ILE A 255 14.98 13.76 -3.96
N ASN A 256 14.29 12.93 -4.77
CA ASN A 256 12.88 13.09 -5.18
C ASN A 256 11.89 12.25 -4.33
N ALA A 257 12.21 12.01 -3.07
CA ALA A 257 11.44 11.08 -2.24
C ALA A 257 9.99 11.49 -2.04
N TYR A 258 9.65 12.77 -2.09
CA TYR A 258 8.28 13.26 -1.91
C TYR A 258 7.42 12.97 -3.13
N ILE A 259 7.90 13.28 -4.33
CA ILE A 259 7.16 12.97 -5.57
C ILE A 259 7.11 11.45 -5.80
N GLU A 260 8.17 10.68 -5.51
CA GLU A 260 8.14 9.22 -5.58
C GLU A 260 7.07 8.63 -4.67
N ARG A 261 6.96 9.15 -3.44
CA ARG A 261 5.92 8.74 -2.50
C ARG A 261 4.53 9.10 -3.00
N PHE A 262 4.37 10.29 -3.56
CA PHE A 262 3.12 10.73 -4.16
C PHE A 262 2.75 9.89 -5.38
N ASN A 263 3.70 9.64 -6.28
CA ASN A 263 3.52 8.78 -7.45
C ASN A 263 3.04 7.37 -7.06
N ARG A 264 3.55 6.83 -5.96
CA ARG A 264 3.06 5.56 -5.42
C ARG A 264 1.62 5.69 -4.90
N THR A 265 1.33 6.77 -4.19
CA THR A 265 -0.01 7.01 -3.63
C THR A 265 -1.06 7.10 -4.74
N ILE A 266 -0.84 7.92 -5.77
CA ILE A 266 -1.80 8.07 -6.88
C ILE A 266 -1.98 6.77 -7.68
N GLN A 267 -0.92 5.99 -7.87
CA GLN A 267 -1.03 4.69 -8.52
C GLN A 267 -1.85 3.70 -7.68
N GLU A 268 -1.58 3.59 -6.37
CA GLU A 268 -2.24 2.63 -5.50
C GLU A 268 -3.67 3.01 -5.13
N GLU A 269 -3.93 4.31 -4.94
CA GLU A 269 -5.25 4.79 -4.50
C GLU A 269 -6.19 5.07 -5.68
N PHE A 270 -5.67 5.40 -6.87
CA PHE A 270 -6.50 5.80 -8.00
C PHE A 270 -6.19 5.07 -9.31
N ILE A 271 -5.01 5.24 -9.93
CA ILE A 271 -4.77 4.83 -11.32
C ILE A 271 -5.02 3.33 -11.53
N LEU A 272 -4.46 2.47 -10.68
CA LEU A 272 -4.56 1.01 -10.81
C LEU A 272 -5.95 0.44 -10.45
N ARG A 273 -6.93 1.29 -10.19
CA ARG A 273 -8.28 0.91 -9.79
C ARG A 273 -9.37 1.42 -10.73
N ASN A 274 -9.00 2.26 -11.69
CA ASN A 274 -9.95 2.86 -12.61
C ASN A 274 -9.68 2.33 -14.02
N ASP A 275 -10.57 1.46 -14.50
CA ASP A 275 -10.44 0.81 -15.79
C ASP A 275 -10.93 1.72 -16.95
N GLU A 276 -11.57 2.87 -16.64
CA GLU A 276 -12.06 3.84 -17.62
C GLU A 276 -10.97 4.41 -18.52
N ILE A 277 -9.72 4.37 -18.08
CA ILE A 277 -8.56 4.80 -18.87
C ILE A 277 -8.47 4.09 -20.22
N TYR A 278 -9.09 2.91 -20.39
CA TYR A 278 -9.06 2.12 -21.61
C TYR A 278 -10.13 2.51 -22.65
N TYR A 279 -11.30 2.93 -22.18
CA TYR A 279 -12.45 3.08 -23.06
C TYR A 279 -13.13 4.44 -22.98
N ASP A 280 -12.84 5.24 -21.94
CA ASP A 280 -13.39 6.57 -21.77
C ASP A 280 -12.41 7.51 -21.04
N GLU A 281 -11.50 8.13 -21.79
CA GLU A 281 -10.54 9.11 -21.26
C GLU A 281 -11.24 10.28 -20.54
N LYS A 282 -12.45 10.68 -21.00
CA LYS A 282 -13.18 11.80 -20.38
C LYS A 282 -13.74 11.40 -19.02
N ALA A 283 -14.32 10.20 -18.90
CA ALA A 283 -14.77 9.66 -17.62
C ALA A 283 -13.60 9.49 -16.67
N PHE A 284 -12.47 8.95 -17.14
CA PHE A 284 -11.25 8.84 -16.35
C PHE A 284 -10.76 10.20 -15.86
N ALA A 285 -10.66 11.21 -16.72
CA ALA A 285 -10.24 12.56 -16.36
C ALA A 285 -11.18 13.20 -15.31
N LYS A 286 -12.49 13.01 -15.44
CA LYS A 286 -13.49 13.47 -14.47
C LYS A 286 -13.29 12.80 -13.09
N LYS A 287 -13.02 11.50 -13.07
CA LYS A 287 -12.73 10.75 -11.84
C LYS A 287 -11.40 11.19 -11.21
N LEU A 288 -10.36 11.40 -12.04
CA LEU A 288 -9.07 11.93 -11.58
C LEU A 288 -9.23 13.31 -10.94
N THR A 289 -10.01 14.20 -11.55
CA THR A 289 -10.31 15.51 -10.98
C THR A 289 -11.00 15.41 -9.62
N LYS A 290 -12.00 14.52 -9.47
CA LYS A 290 -12.67 14.26 -8.18
C LYS A 290 -11.69 13.72 -7.14
N TYR A 291 -10.83 12.78 -7.53
CA TYR A 291 -9.81 12.24 -6.64
C TYR A 291 -8.83 13.33 -6.18
N LEU A 292 -8.34 14.19 -7.09
CA LEU A 292 -7.43 15.29 -6.77
C LEU A 292 -8.09 16.34 -5.87
N TYR A 293 -9.38 16.63 -6.09
CA TYR A 293 -10.16 17.46 -5.17
C TYR A 293 -10.19 16.84 -3.78
N TRP A 294 -10.59 15.57 -3.66
CA TRP A 294 -10.57 14.86 -2.39
C TRP A 294 -9.17 14.84 -1.75
N TYR A 295 -8.12 14.56 -2.53
CA TYR A 295 -6.73 14.53 -2.07
C TYR A 295 -6.31 15.88 -1.46
N ASN A 296 -6.58 16.99 -2.13
CA ASN A 296 -6.13 18.32 -1.72
C ASN A 296 -7.01 18.96 -0.64
N TYR A 297 -8.31 18.66 -0.61
CA TYR A 297 -9.27 19.36 0.28
C TYR A 297 -9.76 18.53 1.45
N GLN A 298 -9.71 17.18 1.35
CA GLN A 298 -10.34 16.31 2.35
C GLN A 298 -9.39 15.24 2.91
N ARG A 299 -8.48 14.69 2.11
CA ARG A 299 -7.61 13.59 2.51
C ARG A 299 -6.64 14.01 3.62
N PRO A 300 -6.66 13.37 4.82
CA PRO A 300 -5.72 13.67 5.88
C PRO A 300 -4.30 13.21 5.55
N HIS A 301 -3.32 14.04 5.89
CA HIS A 301 -1.91 13.74 5.74
C HIS A 301 -1.22 13.69 7.10
N ALA A 302 -0.59 12.57 7.45
CA ALA A 302 0.08 12.40 8.74
C ALA A 302 1.19 13.46 8.96
N SER A 303 1.93 13.84 7.89
CA SER A 303 2.95 14.89 7.95
C SER A 303 2.38 16.30 8.16
N LEU A 304 1.09 16.50 7.94
CA LEU A 304 0.37 17.75 8.16
C LEU A 304 -0.55 17.69 9.40
N LYS A 305 -0.20 16.87 10.38
CA LYS A 305 -1.02 16.64 11.59
C LYS A 305 -2.45 16.22 11.27
N TYR A 306 -2.59 15.37 10.25
CA TYR A 306 -3.87 14.87 9.72
C TYR A 306 -4.78 15.94 9.11
N MET A 307 -4.27 17.13 8.82
CA MET A 307 -4.97 18.10 7.97
C MET A 307 -4.87 17.74 6.50
N SER A 308 -5.83 18.20 5.70
CA SER A 308 -5.70 18.19 4.24
C SER A 308 -4.70 19.27 3.79
N PRO A 309 -4.11 19.16 2.60
CA PRO A 309 -3.22 20.20 2.05
C PRO A 309 -3.82 21.60 2.11
N MET A 310 -5.06 21.78 1.68
CA MET A 310 -5.74 23.08 1.69
C MET A 310 -6.04 23.58 3.10
N SER A 311 -6.49 22.71 4.00
CA SER A 311 -6.70 23.10 5.40
C SER A 311 -5.38 23.52 6.06
N PHE A 312 -4.29 22.83 5.76
CA PHE A 312 -2.96 23.20 6.25
C PHE A 312 -2.51 24.55 5.68
N ILE A 313 -2.67 24.79 4.37
CA ILE A 313 -2.34 26.10 3.74
C ILE A 313 -3.13 27.24 4.39
N GLN A 314 -4.38 27.03 4.74
CA GLN A 314 -5.20 28.04 5.43
C GLN A 314 -4.61 28.43 6.80
N THR A 315 -3.97 27.48 7.51
CA THR A 315 -3.30 27.79 8.79
C THR A 315 -2.04 28.64 8.64
N LEU A 316 -1.46 28.67 7.44
CA LEU A 316 -0.24 29.45 7.15
C LEU A 316 -0.53 30.91 6.79
N ARG A 317 -1.78 31.24 6.46
CA ARG A 317 -2.17 32.63 6.21
C ARG A 317 -2.23 33.39 7.54
N PRO A 318 -1.67 34.61 7.63
CA PRO A 318 -1.86 35.42 8.82
C PRO A 318 -3.36 35.59 9.03
N LYS A 319 -3.82 35.39 10.26
CA LYS A 319 -5.21 35.78 10.63
C LYS A 319 -5.33 37.28 10.35
N SER A 320 -6.20 37.64 9.41
CA SER A 320 -6.62 39.04 9.27
C SER A 320 -7.22 39.45 10.62
N THR A 321 -6.49 40.27 11.32
CA THR A 321 -6.98 41.01 12.51
C THR A 321 -8.07 42.00 12.08
#